data_a56964ed152b85d6aa7854e7146fe2bf
#
_entry.id   a56964ed152b85d6aa7854e7146fe2bf
#
_cell.length_a   1.000
_cell.length_b   1.000
_cell.length_c   1.000
_cell.angle_alpha   90.00
_cell.angle_beta   90.00
_cell.angle_gamma   90.00
#
_symmetry.space_group_name_H-M   'P 1'
#
loop_
_entity.id
_entity.type
_entity.pdbx_description
1 polymer ?
#
loop_
_entity_poly.entity_id
_entity_poly.type
_entity_poly.pdbx_seq_one_letter_code
_entity_poly.pdbx_strand_id
1 'polypeptide(L)'
;MIMNPIYKKEMAVVARRAKLTLYLTVFNSILAVFALLYMTVDQVYIRENGQIRYISFLILFRYLCYIEFGILMLILPAMVAVSISGEREKKTLDFILISMMSVRDIVVGKLASVVSLMGLMIVSSLPMMFLVFIYGGMRFGSIGMLFLCYFCTTFLVGSMGIFFSSCFRVVISILASYLSVVIIFGGDFLLGYYNYKFFLISPPTKPLPPYLTTTY
;
A
#
# COMPACT_ATOMS: atom_id res chain seq x y z
N MET A 1 -21.66 -2.57 19.50
CA MET A 1 -20.77 -3.29 18.59
C MET A 1 -19.55 -3.74 19.40
N ILE A 2 -19.50 -5.03 19.77
CA ILE A 2 -18.44 -5.56 20.66
C ILE A 2 -17.20 -5.70 19.79
N MET A 3 -16.22 -4.79 19.96
CA MET A 3 -14.94 -4.86 19.27
C MET A 3 -14.24 -6.17 19.65
N ASN A 4 -13.73 -6.89 18.66
CA ASN A 4 -12.98 -8.13 18.86
C ASN A 4 -11.82 -7.89 19.86
N PRO A 5 -11.75 -8.64 20.98
CA PRO A 5 -10.78 -8.40 22.04
C PRO A 5 -9.33 -8.56 21.58
N ILE A 6 -9.07 -9.39 20.56
CA ILE A 6 -7.74 -9.54 19.97
C ILE A 6 -7.34 -8.26 19.26
N TYR A 7 -8.22 -7.68 18.44
CA TYR A 7 -7.97 -6.41 17.79
C TYR A 7 -7.63 -5.30 18.80
N LYS A 8 -8.43 -5.18 19.87
CA LYS A 8 -8.19 -4.19 20.93
C LYS A 8 -6.83 -4.39 21.61
N LYS A 9 -6.47 -5.65 21.91
CA LYS A 9 -5.18 -6.00 22.51
C LYS A 9 -4.03 -5.64 21.57
N GLU A 10 -4.09 -6.04 20.32
CA GLU A 10 -3.02 -5.78 19.35
C GLU A 10 -2.85 -4.29 19.10
N MET A 11 -3.93 -3.55 18.87
CA MET A 11 -3.88 -2.10 18.68
C MET A 11 -3.33 -1.37 19.90
N ALA A 12 -3.72 -1.77 21.12
CA ALA A 12 -3.19 -1.19 22.35
C ALA A 12 -1.67 -1.47 22.52
N VAL A 13 -1.23 -2.67 22.17
CA VAL A 13 0.20 -3.05 22.22
C VAL A 13 1.00 -2.27 21.17
N VAL A 14 0.47 -2.12 19.97
CA VAL A 14 1.13 -1.40 18.88
C VAL A 14 1.18 0.08 19.17
N ALA A 15 0.07 0.69 19.61
CA ALA A 15 -0.01 2.12 19.92
C ALA A 15 0.94 2.54 21.06
N ARG A 16 1.21 1.65 22.02
CA ARG A 16 2.13 1.92 23.13
C ARG A 16 3.60 1.69 22.78
N ARG A 17 3.89 1.09 21.63
CA ARG A 17 5.30 0.84 21.22
C ARG A 17 5.85 2.07 20.51
N ALA A 18 6.93 2.63 21.05
CA ALA A 18 7.74 3.68 20.37
C ALA A 18 8.15 3.27 18.95
N LYS A 19 8.18 1.97 18.64
CA LYS A 19 8.47 1.43 17.31
C LYS A 19 7.45 1.88 16.25
N LEU A 20 6.16 1.99 16.59
CA LEU A 20 5.15 2.47 15.63
C LEU A 20 5.44 3.91 15.22
N THR A 21 5.68 4.78 16.19
CA THR A 21 6.03 6.18 15.92
C THR A 21 7.29 6.27 15.06
N LEU A 22 8.29 5.46 15.35
CA LEU A 22 9.52 5.39 14.57
C LEU A 22 9.23 4.94 13.12
N TYR A 23 8.42 3.90 12.90
CA TYR A 23 8.04 3.48 11.54
C TYR A 23 7.30 4.56 10.78
N LEU A 24 6.33 5.24 11.41
CA LEU A 24 5.60 6.35 10.81
C LEU A 24 6.52 7.54 10.49
N THR A 25 7.44 7.86 11.40
CA THR A 25 8.40 8.96 11.20
C THR A 25 9.35 8.65 10.05
N VAL A 26 9.93 7.44 10.00
CA VAL A 26 10.82 7.03 8.91
C VAL A 26 10.07 7.03 7.58
N PHE A 27 8.86 6.48 7.55
CA PHE A 27 8.01 6.46 6.36
C PHE A 27 7.74 7.86 5.82
N ASN A 28 7.24 8.76 6.67
CA ASN A 28 6.97 10.15 6.27
C ASN A 28 8.26 10.90 5.91
N SER A 29 9.38 10.62 6.58
CA SER A 29 10.67 11.24 6.24
C SER A 29 11.14 10.83 4.85
N ILE A 30 10.97 9.59 4.45
CA ILE A 30 11.31 9.12 3.09
C ILE A 30 10.47 9.88 2.05
N LEU A 31 9.16 9.98 2.27
CA LEU A 31 8.27 10.73 1.37
C LEU A 31 8.64 12.21 1.30
N ALA A 32 8.94 12.83 2.46
CA ALA A 32 9.32 14.24 2.54
C ALA A 32 10.65 14.52 1.82
N VAL A 33 11.66 13.71 2.05
CA VAL A 33 12.97 13.86 1.38
C VAL A 33 12.81 13.71 -0.13
N PHE A 34 12.04 12.73 -0.59
CA PHE A 34 11.79 12.56 -2.01
C PHE A 34 11.05 13.75 -2.62
N ALA A 35 10.01 14.26 -1.94
CA ALA A 35 9.27 15.44 -2.39
C ALA A 35 10.18 16.70 -2.48
N LEU A 36 11.03 16.92 -1.47
CA LEU A 36 11.98 18.01 -1.46
C LEU A 36 13.02 17.91 -2.57
N LEU A 37 13.59 16.71 -2.78
CA LEU A 37 14.56 16.49 -3.87
C LEU A 37 13.93 16.73 -5.22
N TYR A 38 12.72 16.24 -5.45
CA TYR A 38 12.01 16.48 -6.70
C TYR A 38 11.75 17.96 -6.94
N MET A 39 11.28 18.68 -5.90
CA MET A 39 11.04 20.13 -5.99
C MET A 39 12.29 20.93 -6.25
N THR A 40 13.44 20.56 -5.67
CA THR A 40 14.72 21.25 -5.94
C THR A 40 15.16 21.08 -7.39
N VAL A 41 15.03 19.87 -7.94
CA VAL A 41 15.35 19.59 -9.35
C VAL A 41 14.42 20.36 -10.29
N ASP A 42 13.12 20.41 -9.98
CA ASP A 42 12.14 21.15 -10.80
C ASP A 42 12.40 22.67 -10.76
N GLN A 43 12.78 23.24 -9.60
CA GLN A 43 13.15 24.64 -9.49
C GLN A 43 14.39 25.02 -10.34
N VAL A 44 15.40 24.15 -10.40
CA VAL A 44 16.56 24.35 -11.27
C VAL A 44 16.11 24.41 -12.72
N TYR A 45 15.26 23.48 -13.14
CA TYR A 45 14.71 23.43 -14.49
C TYR A 45 13.88 24.67 -14.85
N ILE A 46 13.03 25.16 -13.93
CA ILE A 46 12.24 26.40 -14.09
C ILE A 46 13.16 27.61 -14.26
N ARG A 47 14.23 27.66 -13.49
CA ARG A 47 15.20 28.77 -13.54
C ARG A 47 15.93 28.87 -14.89
N GLU A 48 16.22 27.70 -15.49
CA GLU A 48 16.87 27.64 -16.81
C GLU A 48 15.91 27.96 -17.97
N ASN A 49 14.65 27.51 -17.88
CA ASN A 49 13.68 27.58 -18.97
C ASN A 49 12.60 28.65 -18.82
N GLY A 50 12.51 29.31 -17.66
CA GLY A 50 11.58 30.42 -17.39
C GLY A 50 10.08 30.07 -17.32
N GLN A 51 9.73 28.78 -17.32
CA GLN A 51 8.34 28.34 -17.35
C GLN A 51 7.94 27.56 -16.09
N ILE A 52 6.87 27.99 -15.41
CA ILE A 52 6.26 27.23 -14.32
C ILE A 52 5.40 26.11 -14.95
N ARG A 53 5.75 24.87 -14.67
CA ARG A 53 5.05 23.69 -15.20
C ARG A 53 4.13 23.11 -14.14
N TYR A 54 2.81 23.35 -14.24
CA TYR A 54 1.81 22.66 -13.40
C TYR A 54 1.88 21.14 -13.52
N ILE A 55 2.33 20.64 -14.66
CA ILE A 55 2.55 19.23 -14.93
C ILE A 55 3.57 18.58 -13.96
N SER A 56 4.54 19.36 -13.43
CA SER A 56 5.53 18.87 -12.47
C SER A 56 4.88 18.39 -11.16
N PHE A 57 3.84 19.08 -10.69
CA PHE A 57 3.11 18.66 -9.49
C PHE A 57 2.33 17.36 -9.70
N LEU A 58 1.75 17.16 -10.88
CA LEU A 58 1.07 15.91 -11.24
C LEU A 58 2.04 14.73 -11.31
N ILE A 59 3.22 14.97 -11.87
CA ILE A 59 4.29 13.98 -11.94
C ILE A 59 4.80 13.64 -10.53
N LEU A 60 5.02 14.65 -9.68
CA LEU A 60 5.42 14.46 -8.29
C LEU A 60 4.39 13.61 -7.53
N PHE A 61 3.09 13.93 -7.65
CA PHE A 61 2.03 13.15 -7.03
C PHE A 61 2.09 11.68 -7.44
N ARG A 62 2.25 11.41 -8.73
CA ARG A 62 2.38 10.05 -9.25
C ARG A 62 3.56 9.30 -8.64
N TYR A 63 4.73 9.93 -8.55
CA TYR A 63 5.91 9.31 -7.94
C TYR A 63 5.73 9.07 -6.44
N LEU A 64 5.13 10.01 -5.72
CA LEU A 64 4.81 9.82 -4.30
C LEU A 64 3.88 8.62 -4.09
N CYS A 65 2.83 8.48 -4.91
CA CYS A 65 1.95 7.32 -4.86
C CYS A 65 2.69 6.01 -5.13
N TYR A 66 3.61 5.98 -6.09
CA TYR A 66 4.40 4.77 -6.38
C TYR A 66 5.35 4.42 -5.23
N ILE A 67 6.00 5.40 -4.63
CA ILE A 67 6.90 5.18 -3.49
C ILE A 67 6.11 4.71 -2.27
N GLU A 68 4.99 5.36 -1.97
CA GLU A 68 4.09 4.97 -0.89
C GLU A 68 3.61 3.53 -1.07
N PHE A 69 3.11 3.20 -2.25
CA PHE A 69 2.67 1.85 -2.58
C PHE A 69 3.80 0.83 -2.46
N GLY A 70 5.00 1.15 -2.96
CA GLY A 70 6.18 0.28 -2.86
C GLY A 70 6.58 -0.01 -1.43
N ILE A 71 6.58 1.00 -0.57
CA ILE A 71 6.89 0.84 0.86
C ILE A 71 5.82 -0.01 1.55
N LEU A 72 4.54 0.22 1.27
CA LEU A 72 3.44 -0.59 1.80
C LEU A 72 3.57 -2.05 1.37
N MET A 73 3.90 -2.32 0.09
CA MET A 73 4.11 -3.67 -0.43
C MET A 73 5.34 -4.37 0.16
N LEU A 74 6.31 -3.61 0.65
CA LEU A 74 7.48 -4.15 1.31
C LEU A 74 7.20 -4.48 2.78
N ILE A 75 6.49 -3.62 3.49
CA ILE A 75 6.24 -3.78 4.92
C ILE A 75 5.13 -4.80 5.21
N LEU A 76 4.05 -4.76 4.42
CA LEU A 76 2.83 -5.50 4.68
C LEU A 76 3.02 -7.03 4.69
N PRO A 77 3.65 -7.66 3.68
CA PRO A 77 3.86 -9.11 3.68
C PRO A 77 4.69 -9.57 4.88
N ALA A 78 5.73 -8.81 5.26
CA ALA A 78 6.57 -9.14 6.41
C ALA A 78 5.78 -9.11 7.72
N MET A 79 4.98 -8.08 7.95
CA MET A 79 4.20 -7.94 9.19
C MET A 79 3.14 -9.05 9.31
N VAL A 80 2.43 -9.32 8.22
CA VAL A 80 1.35 -10.31 8.24
C VAL A 80 1.88 -11.72 8.36
N ALA A 81 2.96 -12.03 7.65
CA ALA A 81 3.58 -13.35 7.68
C ALA A 81 4.02 -13.76 9.09
N VAL A 82 4.47 -12.81 9.90
CA VAL A 82 4.92 -13.07 11.29
C VAL A 82 3.75 -13.10 12.27
N SER A 83 2.57 -12.66 11.88
CA SER A 83 1.44 -12.43 12.80
C SER A 83 0.99 -13.69 13.55
N ILE A 84 0.84 -14.84 12.89
CA ILE A 84 0.45 -16.11 13.52
C ILE A 84 1.66 -17.01 13.72
N SER A 85 2.52 -17.13 12.70
CA SER A 85 3.70 -17.98 12.74
C SER A 85 4.66 -17.60 13.87
N GLY A 86 4.81 -16.29 14.16
CA GLY A 86 5.63 -15.80 15.26
C GLY A 86 5.10 -16.15 16.65
N GLU A 87 3.77 -16.18 16.83
CA GLU A 87 3.15 -16.63 18.09
C GLU A 87 3.29 -18.14 18.26
N ARG A 88 3.22 -18.89 17.18
CA ARG A 88 3.42 -20.35 17.19
C ARG A 88 4.87 -20.69 17.56
N GLU A 89 5.87 -20.03 17.02
CA GLU A 89 7.28 -20.25 17.38
C GLU A 89 7.58 -19.88 18.84
N LYS A 90 6.90 -18.85 19.37
CA LYS A 90 7.01 -18.45 20.78
C LYS A 90 6.20 -19.33 21.74
N LYS A 91 5.48 -20.35 21.21
CA LYS A 91 4.56 -21.21 22.00
C LYS A 91 3.49 -20.43 22.77
N THR A 92 3.13 -19.25 22.29
CA THR A 92 2.07 -18.42 22.87
C THR A 92 0.71 -18.63 22.23
N LEU A 93 0.68 -19.31 21.09
CA LEU A 93 -0.55 -19.61 20.33
C LEU A 93 -1.49 -20.51 21.16
N ASP A 94 -0.93 -21.51 21.90
CA ASP A 94 -1.70 -22.45 22.70
C ASP A 94 -2.49 -21.72 23.81
N PHE A 95 -1.92 -20.70 24.40
CA PHE A 95 -2.62 -19.87 25.40
C PHE A 95 -3.80 -19.10 24.81
N ILE A 96 -3.68 -18.68 23.54
CA ILE A 96 -4.78 -17.96 22.85
C ILE A 96 -5.89 -18.97 22.47
N LEU A 97 -5.56 -20.19 22.09
CA LEU A 97 -6.51 -21.24 21.72
C LEU A 97 -7.26 -21.80 22.94
N ILE A 98 -6.64 -21.78 24.12
CA ILE A 98 -7.32 -22.20 25.38
C ILE A 98 -8.35 -21.14 25.83
N SER A 99 -8.18 -19.88 25.47
CA SER A 99 -9.21 -18.86 25.70
C SER A 99 -10.37 -19.14 24.75
N MET A 100 -11.58 -19.41 25.24
CA MET A 100 -12.80 -19.80 24.50
C MET A 100 -13.16 -18.97 23.26
N MET A 101 -12.15 -18.49 22.52
CA MET A 101 -12.31 -17.67 21.31
C MET A 101 -12.35 -18.56 20.06
N SER A 102 -13.22 -18.22 19.12
CA SER A 102 -13.26 -18.92 17.84
C SER A 102 -12.00 -18.61 17.01
N VAL A 103 -11.52 -19.60 16.26
CA VAL A 103 -10.38 -19.42 15.33
C VAL A 103 -10.67 -18.28 14.33
N ARG A 104 -11.93 -18.10 13.95
CA ARG A 104 -12.36 -17.00 13.06
C ARG A 104 -12.10 -15.63 13.69
N ASP A 105 -12.42 -15.49 14.98
CA ASP A 105 -12.21 -14.22 15.70
C ASP A 105 -10.73 -13.86 15.78
N ILE A 106 -9.85 -14.87 15.90
CA ILE A 106 -8.40 -14.68 15.91
C ILE A 106 -7.92 -14.17 14.56
N VAL A 107 -8.30 -14.84 13.48
CA VAL A 107 -7.89 -14.47 12.10
C VAL A 107 -8.42 -13.10 11.71
N VAL A 108 -9.70 -12.84 11.95
CA VAL A 108 -10.34 -11.55 11.64
C VAL A 108 -9.74 -10.42 12.48
N GLY A 109 -9.49 -10.66 13.77
CA GLY A 109 -8.87 -9.68 14.65
C GLY A 109 -7.45 -9.30 14.21
N LYS A 110 -6.66 -10.28 13.78
CA LYS A 110 -5.30 -10.04 13.26
C LYS A 110 -5.32 -9.32 11.91
N LEU A 111 -6.21 -9.73 11.01
CA LEU A 111 -6.37 -9.04 9.73
C LEU A 111 -6.78 -7.58 9.94
N ALA A 112 -7.77 -7.35 10.81
CA ALA A 112 -8.24 -6.01 11.13
C ALA A 112 -7.13 -5.12 11.72
N SER A 113 -6.26 -5.66 12.59
CA SER A 113 -5.13 -4.90 13.15
C SER A 113 -4.11 -4.52 12.09
N VAL A 114 -3.78 -5.41 11.14
CA VAL A 114 -2.86 -5.11 10.04
C VAL A 114 -3.46 -4.05 9.11
N VAL A 115 -4.72 -4.19 8.73
CA VAL A 115 -5.43 -3.21 7.88
C VAL A 115 -5.48 -1.84 8.57
N SER A 116 -5.73 -1.80 9.89
CA SER A 116 -5.74 -0.55 10.66
C SER A 116 -4.37 0.11 10.71
N LEU A 117 -3.29 -0.66 10.86
CA LEU A 117 -1.92 -0.14 10.84
C LEU A 117 -1.56 0.46 9.48
N MET A 118 -1.90 -0.23 8.40
CA MET A 118 -1.69 0.30 7.04
C MET A 118 -2.53 1.55 6.79
N GLY A 119 -3.80 1.54 7.24
CA GLY A 119 -4.66 2.73 7.20
C GLY A 119 -4.03 3.92 7.94
N LEU A 120 -3.37 3.67 9.07
CA LEU A 120 -2.68 4.70 9.84
C LEU A 120 -1.44 5.25 9.09
N MET A 121 -0.70 4.41 8.39
CA MET A 121 0.40 4.83 7.51
C MET A 121 -0.13 5.72 6.36
N ILE A 122 -1.18 5.29 5.68
CA ILE A 122 -1.81 6.03 4.59
C ILE A 122 -2.36 7.38 5.09
N VAL A 123 -3.02 7.41 6.25
CA VAL A 123 -3.50 8.66 6.86
C VAL A 123 -2.35 9.59 7.24
N SER A 124 -1.21 9.04 7.69
CA SER A 124 -0.04 9.85 8.03
C SER A 124 0.64 10.49 6.82
N SER A 125 0.48 9.94 5.61
CA SER A 125 1.01 10.53 4.37
C SER A 125 0.09 11.61 3.79
N LEU A 126 -1.17 11.70 4.25
CA LEU A 126 -2.15 12.68 3.78
C LEU A 126 -1.63 14.13 3.72
N PRO A 127 -0.95 14.69 4.73
CA PRO A 127 -0.48 16.07 4.68
C PRO A 127 0.41 16.34 3.46
N MET A 128 1.29 15.39 3.12
CA MET A 128 2.16 15.48 1.94
C MET A 128 1.36 15.39 0.64
N MET A 129 0.42 14.44 0.57
CA MET A 129 -0.45 14.28 -0.60
C MET A 129 -1.35 15.49 -0.81
N PHE A 130 -1.88 16.09 0.26
CA PHE A 130 -2.71 17.30 0.18
C PHE A 130 -1.96 18.52 -0.35
N LEU A 131 -0.70 18.73 0.06
CA LEU A 131 0.12 19.81 -0.49
C LEU A 131 0.22 19.70 -2.02
N VAL A 132 0.61 18.53 -2.50
CA VAL A 132 0.75 18.30 -3.94
C VAL A 132 -0.59 18.36 -4.67
N PHE A 133 -1.68 17.94 -4.02
CA PHE A 133 -3.03 18.02 -4.55
C PHE A 133 -3.50 19.46 -4.77
N ILE A 134 -3.28 20.35 -3.79
CA ILE A 134 -3.69 21.77 -3.87
C ILE A 134 -2.97 22.46 -5.02
N TYR A 135 -1.67 22.25 -5.17
CA TYR A 135 -0.87 22.85 -6.23
C TYR A 135 -1.05 22.18 -7.60
N GLY A 136 -1.40 20.89 -7.63
CA GLY A 136 -1.55 20.10 -8.85
C GLY A 136 -2.93 20.18 -9.52
N GLY A 137 -3.94 20.80 -8.87
CA GLY A 137 -5.29 20.98 -9.44
C GLY A 137 -6.03 19.67 -9.73
N MET A 138 -5.76 18.61 -8.97
CA MET A 138 -6.36 17.29 -9.18
C MET A 138 -7.82 17.23 -8.70
N ARG A 139 -8.59 16.25 -9.22
CA ARG A 139 -9.95 15.98 -8.75
C ARG A 139 -9.94 15.19 -7.46
N PHE A 140 -10.81 15.52 -6.49
CA PHE A 140 -10.99 14.77 -5.24
C PHE A 140 -11.30 13.28 -5.48
N GLY A 141 -12.03 12.96 -6.54
CA GLY A 141 -12.33 11.57 -6.91
C GLY A 141 -11.10 10.71 -7.18
N SER A 142 -10.02 11.29 -7.69
CA SER A 142 -8.77 10.55 -7.94
C SER A 142 -8.10 10.10 -6.66
N ILE A 143 -8.13 10.92 -5.61
CA ILE A 143 -7.62 10.57 -4.28
C ILE A 143 -8.47 9.45 -3.65
N GLY A 144 -9.80 9.58 -3.74
CA GLY A 144 -10.71 8.54 -3.24
C GLY A 144 -10.47 7.18 -3.89
N MET A 145 -10.26 7.17 -5.21
CA MET A 145 -9.94 5.95 -5.96
C MET A 145 -8.60 5.34 -5.52
N LEU A 146 -7.59 6.18 -5.27
CA LEU A 146 -6.28 5.74 -4.78
C LEU A 146 -6.38 5.08 -3.40
N PHE A 147 -7.12 5.69 -2.46
CA PHE A 147 -7.36 5.09 -1.15
C PHE A 147 -8.09 3.76 -1.25
N LEU A 148 -9.08 3.67 -2.12
CA LEU A 148 -9.81 2.42 -2.34
C LEU A 148 -8.87 1.33 -2.89
N CYS A 149 -8.02 1.66 -3.84
CA CYS A 149 -7.00 0.74 -4.35
C CYS A 149 -6.05 0.27 -3.24
N TYR A 150 -5.55 1.18 -2.41
CA TYR A 150 -4.67 0.82 -1.28
C TYR A 150 -5.38 -0.09 -0.28
N PHE A 151 -6.64 0.21 0.04
CA PHE A 151 -7.43 -0.61 0.94
C PHE A 151 -7.66 -2.02 0.39
N CYS A 152 -8.09 -2.14 -0.87
CA CYS A 152 -8.29 -3.43 -1.53
C CYS A 152 -7.00 -4.25 -1.58
N THR A 153 -5.89 -3.62 -1.93
CA THR A 153 -4.58 -4.27 -2.00
C THR A 153 -4.12 -4.74 -0.61
N THR A 154 -4.27 -3.90 0.41
CA THR A 154 -3.93 -4.25 1.79
C THR A 154 -4.75 -5.44 2.27
N PHE A 155 -6.04 -5.47 1.97
CA PHE A 155 -6.92 -6.56 2.34
C PHE A 155 -6.53 -7.88 1.62
N LEU A 156 -6.23 -7.81 0.34
CA LEU A 156 -5.83 -8.96 -0.47
C LEU A 156 -4.49 -9.54 0.03
N VAL A 157 -3.45 -8.71 0.11
CA VAL A 157 -2.11 -9.15 0.56
C VAL A 157 -2.16 -9.58 2.03
N GLY A 158 -2.95 -8.88 2.85
CA GLY A 158 -3.16 -9.22 4.25
C GLY A 158 -3.79 -10.60 4.43
N SER A 159 -4.84 -10.92 3.68
CA SER A 159 -5.50 -12.23 3.76
C SER A 159 -4.57 -13.38 3.31
N MET A 160 -3.82 -13.18 2.23
CA MET A 160 -2.83 -14.15 1.77
C MET A 160 -1.69 -14.35 2.78
N GLY A 161 -1.17 -13.26 3.33
CA GLY A 161 -0.12 -13.34 4.34
C GLY A 161 -0.55 -14.08 5.59
N ILE A 162 -1.79 -13.89 6.08
CA ILE A 162 -2.34 -14.67 7.20
C ILE A 162 -2.47 -16.15 6.84
N PHE A 163 -2.91 -16.47 5.63
CA PHE A 163 -2.97 -17.83 5.17
C PHE A 163 -1.60 -18.52 5.22
N PHE A 164 -0.56 -17.91 4.66
CA PHE A 164 0.80 -18.45 4.74
C PHE A 164 1.35 -18.49 6.17
N SER A 165 1.01 -17.48 6.99
CA SER A 165 1.39 -17.42 8.40
C SER A 165 0.79 -18.57 9.22
N SER A 166 -0.40 -19.04 8.86
CA SER A 166 -1.04 -20.19 9.53
C SER A 166 -0.45 -21.54 9.11
N CYS A 167 0.00 -21.65 7.84
CA CYS A 167 0.49 -22.92 7.29
C CYS A 167 1.98 -23.17 7.56
N PHE A 168 2.82 -22.12 7.50
CA PHE A 168 4.28 -22.27 7.48
C PHE A 168 4.95 -21.66 8.73
N ARG A 169 6.24 -22.02 8.93
CA ARG A 169 7.12 -21.39 9.93
C ARG A 169 7.46 -19.95 9.50
N VAL A 170 7.91 -19.11 10.42
CA VAL A 170 8.14 -17.67 10.22
C VAL A 170 8.90 -17.37 8.93
N VAL A 171 10.06 -17.97 8.74
CA VAL A 171 10.92 -17.69 7.57
C VAL A 171 10.24 -18.07 6.26
N ILE A 172 9.66 -19.28 6.20
CA ILE A 172 8.97 -19.77 4.99
C ILE A 172 7.71 -18.94 4.73
N SER A 173 6.98 -18.55 5.77
CA SER A 173 5.80 -17.70 5.67
C SER A 173 6.13 -16.32 5.07
N ILE A 174 7.23 -15.71 5.50
CA ILE A 174 7.71 -14.43 4.94
C ILE A 174 8.03 -14.60 3.46
N LEU A 175 8.83 -15.61 3.10
CA LEU A 175 9.21 -15.87 1.71
C LEU A 175 7.98 -16.15 0.83
N ALA A 176 7.04 -16.99 1.30
CA ALA A 176 5.83 -17.31 0.57
C ALA A 176 4.93 -16.08 0.38
N SER A 177 4.83 -15.20 1.38
CA SER A 177 4.07 -13.96 1.29
C SER A 177 4.68 -13.00 0.26
N TYR A 178 5.98 -12.80 0.25
CA TYR A 178 6.64 -11.98 -0.77
C TYR A 178 6.51 -12.59 -2.16
N LEU A 179 6.69 -13.91 -2.28
CA LEU A 179 6.53 -14.60 -3.55
C LEU A 179 5.11 -14.44 -4.11
N SER A 180 4.09 -14.55 -3.27
CA SER A 180 2.69 -14.34 -3.70
C SER A 180 2.43 -12.92 -4.20
N VAL A 181 3.01 -11.90 -3.53
CA VAL A 181 2.92 -10.51 -3.98
C VAL A 181 3.59 -10.33 -5.34
N VAL A 182 4.79 -10.88 -5.52
CA VAL A 182 5.52 -10.81 -6.80
C VAL A 182 4.75 -11.51 -7.92
N ILE A 183 4.14 -12.67 -7.65
CA ILE A 183 3.36 -13.40 -8.66
C ILE A 183 2.11 -12.61 -9.06
N ILE A 184 1.38 -12.05 -8.11
CA ILE A 184 0.14 -11.31 -8.38
C ILE A 184 0.45 -10.03 -9.15
N PHE A 185 1.28 -9.14 -8.59
CA PHE A 185 1.56 -7.85 -9.22
C PHE A 185 2.46 -7.97 -10.44
N GLY A 186 3.41 -8.93 -10.45
CA GLY A 186 4.21 -9.23 -11.63
C GLY A 186 3.36 -9.86 -12.75
N GLY A 187 2.42 -10.73 -12.40
CA GLY A 187 1.46 -11.29 -13.33
C GLY A 187 0.57 -10.23 -13.96
N ASP A 188 0.00 -9.33 -13.16
CA ASP A 188 -0.81 -8.21 -13.65
C ASP A 188 -0.02 -7.28 -14.57
N PHE A 189 1.25 -7.00 -14.22
CA PHE A 189 2.14 -6.20 -15.06
C PHE A 189 2.44 -6.88 -16.41
N LEU A 190 2.72 -8.19 -16.41
CA LEU A 190 2.95 -8.96 -17.62
C LEU A 190 1.69 -9.01 -18.48
N LEU A 191 0.53 -9.28 -17.90
CA LEU A 191 -0.75 -9.29 -18.62
C LEU A 191 -1.05 -7.93 -19.22
N GLY A 192 -0.82 -6.84 -18.49
CA GLY A 192 -0.94 -5.47 -18.99
C GLY A 192 -0.03 -5.20 -20.18
N TYR A 193 1.24 -5.64 -20.10
CA TYR A 193 2.20 -5.51 -21.18
C TYR A 193 1.80 -6.32 -22.42
N TYR A 194 1.35 -7.57 -22.24
CA TYR A 194 0.90 -8.41 -23.34
C TYR A 194 -0.37 -7.85 -24.00
N ASN A 195 -1.34 -7.37 -23.21
CA ASN A 195 -2.55 -6.73 -23.73
C ASN A 195 -2.22 -5.46 -24.52
N TYR A 196 -1.32 -4.61 -24.02
CA TYR A 196 -0.85 -3.42 -24.73
C TYR A 196 -0.18 -3.79 -26.05
N LYS A 197 0.71 -4.78 -26.07
CA LYS A 197 1.38 -5.25 -27.27
C LYS A 197 0.38 -5.86 -28.27
N PHE A 198 -0.59 -6.65 -27.79
CA PHE A 198 -1.65 -7.22 -28.61
C PHE A 198 -2.51 -6.13 -29.26
N PHE A 199 -2.87 -5.10 -28.52
CA PHE A 199 -3.63 -3.94 -29.05
C PHE A 199 -2.86 -3.16 -30.11
N LEU A 200 -1.53 -3.04 -29.99
CA LEU A 200 -0.69 -2.40 -31.00
C LEU A 200 -0.55 -3.23 -32.28
N ILE A 201 -0.53 -4.57 -32.16
CA ILE A 201 -0.38 -5.49 -33.31
C ILE A 201 -1.73 -5.67 -34.04
N SER A 202 -2.83 -5.65 -33.30
CA SER A 202 -4.20 -5.80 -33.81
C SER A 202 -5.02 -4.56 -33.48
N PRO A 203 -4.82 -3.43 -34.18
CA PRO A 203 -5.62 -2.24 -33.95
C PRO A 203 -7.11 -2.57 -34.18
N PRO A 204 -8.03 -2.03 -33.37
CA PRO A 204 -9.45 -2.29 -33.49
C PRO A 204 -9.90 -1.89 -34.91
N THR A 205 -10.57 -2.80 -35.58
CA THR A 205 -11.07 -2.61 -36.96
C THR A 205 -12.19 -1.56 -37.05
N LYS A 206 -12.68 -1.06 -35.91
CA LYS A 206 -13.64 0.06 -35.86
C LYS A 206 -12.89 1.36 -35.57
N PRO A 207 -13.08 2.41 -36.41
CA PRO A 207 -12.54 3.74 -36.11
C PRO A 207 -13.06 4.21 -34.75
N LEU A 208 -12.17 4.75 -33.94
CA LEU A 208 -12.55 5.37 -32.65
C LEU A 208 -13.63 6.42 -32.89
N PRO A 209 -14.67 6.45 -32.08
CA PRO A 209 -15.72 7.46 -32.21
C PRO A 209 -15.10 8.86 -32.10
N PRO A 210 -15.55 9.84 -32.91
CA PRO A 210 -14.90 11.14 -33.10
C PRO A 210 -14.75 12.00 -31.84
N TYR A 211 -15.47 11.68 -30.77
CA TYR A 211 -15.33 12.37 -29.47
C TYR A 211 -14.08 11.98 -28.66
N LEU A 212 -13.35 10.94 -29.07
CA LEU A 212 -12.07 10.55 -28.41
C LEU A 212 -10.82 11.10 -29.15
N THR A 213 -11.00 11.70 -30.32
CA THR A 213 -9.90 12.24 -31.12
C THR A 213 -9.63 13.73 -30.90
N THR A 214 -10.43 14.42 -30.06
CA THR A 214 -10.35 15.87 -29.85
C THR A 214 -9.70 16.31 -28.54
N THR A 215 -8.98 15.44 -27.85
CA THR A 215 -8.26 15.80 -26.61
C THR A 215 -6.76 15.57 -26.75
N TYR A 216 -6.12 16.44 -27.56
CA TYR A 216 -4.69 16.76 -27.44
C TYR A 216 -4.52 18.26 -27.42
#